data_24e828247e3b114a54926631a8490f41
#
_entry.id   24e828247e3b114a54926631a8490f41
#
_cell.length_a   1.000
_cell.length_b   1.000
_cell.length_c   1.000
_cell.angle_alpha   90.00
_cell.angle_beta   90.00
_cell.angle_gamma   90.00
#
_symmetry.space_group_name_H-M   'P 1'
#
loop_
_entity.id
_entity.type
_entity.pdbx_description
1 polymer ?
#
loop_
_entity_poly.entity_id
_entity_poly.type
_entity_poly.pdbx_seq_one_letter_code
_entity_poly.pdbx_strand_id
1 'polypeptide(L)'
;MGQEITQGRFSTEDFLCFGERLERETRLLESWLLEGCFERGHHLGGVELEAWLVDGEAAPAPLNQACIERIGDPLVVPELARFNLELNSQPRALCGGVLSHLADELAATWNKCDLLAQEQGARMAMIGILPTVTQADLCLDNMSPLRRYHALDEQLFKLRGGEAVELDIVGRERLRLRHPDVMLAAATTSLQIHLRANPDQVVRYYNASKILAAPLVALSANSPYLFGCDL
;
A
#
# COMPACT_ATOMS: atom_id res chain seq x y z
N MET A 1 4.86 -3.20 1.13
CA MET A 1 6.24 -3.75 1.15
C MET A 1 7.24 -2.71 1.64
N GLY A 2 8.05 -2.99 2.61
CA GLY A 2 9.09 -2.10 3.15
C GLY A 2 9.75 -2.80 4.32
N GLN A 3 11.08 -2.62 4.46
CA GLN A 3 11.81 -3.16 5.61
C GLN A 3 11.50 -2.37 6.87
N GLU A 4 11.34 -3.06 8.00
CA GLU A 4 11.30 -2.41 9.30
C GLU A 4 12.67 -1.78 9.60
N ILE A 5 12.68 -0.64 10.25
CA ILE A 5 13.86 0.14 10.56
C ILE A 5 14.20 0.08 12.05
N THR A 6 15.49 0.19 12.36
CA THR A 6 15.97 0.17 13.75
C THR A 6 15.86 1.52 14.46
N GLN A 7 15.84 2.62 13.69
CA GLN A 7 15.75 3.99 14.20
C GLN A 7 14.45 4.63 13.72
N GLY A 8 13.72 5.28 14.62
CA GLY A 8 12.51 6.03 14.31
C GLY A 8 12.75 7.52 14.02
N ARG A 9 13.97 8.03 14.22
CA ARG A 9 14.33 9.43 14.00
C ARG A 9 15.65 9.53 13.23
N PHE A 10 15.72 10.52 12.35
CA PHE A 10 16.90 10.78 11.52
C PHE A 10 17.47 12.16 11.76
N SER A 11 18.80 12.21 11.91
CA SER A 11 19.60 13.44 12.02
C SER A 11 19.93 14.01 10.64
N THR A 12 20.45 15.23 10.60
CA THR A 12 21.00 15.81 9.36
C THR A 12 22.15 14.97 8.79
N GLU A 13 22.99 14.38 9.65
CA GLU A 13 24.08 13.48 9.26
C GLU A 13 23.54 12.22 8.55
N ASP A 14 22.44 11.62 9.04
CA ASP A 14 21.81 10.47 8.40
C ASP A 14 21.33 10.80 6.98
N PHE A 15 20.77 11.98 6.77
CA PHE A 15 20.34 12.44 5.44
C PHE A 15 21.53 12.69 4.50
N LEU A 16 22.63 13.25 4.98
CA LEU A 16 23.85 13.42 4.19
C LEU A 16 24.42 12.06 3.78
N CYS A 17 24.56 11.15 4.74
CA CYS A 17 25.01 9.78 4.49
C CYS A 17 24.09 9.02 3.50
N PHE A 18 22.77 9.22 3.63
CA PHE A 18 21.80 8.66 2.70
C PHE A 18 22.02 9.20 1.28
N GLY A 19 22.20 10.53 1.13
CA GLY A 19 22.46 11.16 -0.16
C GLY A 19 23.71 10.62 -0.84
N GLU A 20 24.83 10.48 -0.10
CA GLU A 20 26.07 9.90 -0.63
C GLU A 20 25.91 8.42 -1.05
N ARG A 21 25.17 7.63 -0.26
CA ARG A 21 24.87 6.22 -0.60
C ARG A 21 23.99 6.14 -1.83
N LEU A 22 22.95 6.96 -1.91
CA LEU A 22 22.03 6.99 -3.04
C LEU A 22 22.77 7.31 -4.34
N GLU A 23 23.65 8.29 -4.33
CA GLU A 23 24.47 8.65 -5.50
C GLU A 23 25.38 7.49 -5.93
N ARG A 24 26.04 6.83 -4.98
CA ARG A 24 26.90 5.69 -5.26
C ARG A 24 26.11 4.49 -5.80
N GLU A 25 24.97 4.19 -5.22
CA GLU A 25 24.12 3.08 -5.65
C GLU A 25 23.46 3.36 -7.01
N THR A 26 23.15 4.63 -7.31
CA THR A 26 22.67 5.04 -8.65
C THR A 26 23.73 4.80 -9.71
N ARG A 27 24.99 5.15 -9.43
CA ARG A 27 26.10 4.85 -10.35
C ARG A 27 26.34 3.34 -10.53
N LEU A 28 26.18 2.57 -9.45
CA LEU A 28 26.27 1.11 -9.51
C LEU A 28 25.13 0.53 -10.37
N LEU A 29 23.91 1.01 -10.21
CA LEU A 29 22.77 0.62 -11.07
C LEU A 29 23.03 0.94 -12.53
N GLU A 30 23.59 2.12 -12.83
CA GLU A 30 23.98 2.50 -14.20
C GLU A 30 25.01 1.54 -14.78
N SER A 31 26.06 1.19 -14.03
CA SER A 31 27.04 0.21 -14.47
C SER A 31 26.43 -1.16 -14.76
N TRP A 32 25.55 -1.64 -13.90
CA TRP A 32 24.85 -2.91 -14.10
C TRP A 32 23.96 -2.92 -15.36
N LEU A 33 23.33 -1.79 -15.67
CA LEU A 33 22.54 -1.65 -16.89
C LEU A 33 23.45 -1.71 -18.14
N LEU A 34 24.60 -1.03 -18.11
CA LEU A 34 25.56 -0.99 -19.21
C LEU A 34 26.25 -2.35 -19.41
N GLU A 35 26.59 -3.04 -18.33
CA GLU A 35 27.26 -4.35 -18.35
C GLU A 35 26.28 -5.51 -18.59
N GLY A 36 24.98 -5.27 -18.56
CA GLY A 36 23.96 -6.30 -18.79
C GLY A 36 23.85 -7.30 -17.65
N CYS A 37 24.09 -6.86 -16.40
CA CYS A 37 24.05 -7.71 -15.21
C CYS A 37 22.65 -8.17 -14.78
N PHE A 38 21.59 -7.61 -15.40
CA PHE A 38 20.24 -8.01 -15.07
C PHE A 38 19.84 -9.31 -15.74
N GLU A 39 19.16 -10.15 -14.95
CA GLU A 39 18.62 -11.41 -15.45
C GLU A 39 17.61 -11.16 -16.57
N ARG A 40 17.74 -11.94 -17.65
CA ARG A 40 16.82 -11.98 -18.78
C ARG A 40 16.05 -13.29 -18.75
N GLY A 41 14.75 -13.22 -18.91
CA GLY A 41 13.94 -14.44 -18.85
C GLY A 41 12.46 -14.15 -19.06
N HIS A 42 11.62 -15.04 -18.57
CA HIS A 42 10.17 -14.83 -18.57
C HIS A 42 9.79 -13.58 -17.78
N HIS A 43 8.82 -12.82 -18.31
CA HIS A 43 8.19 -11.78 -17.52
C HIS A 43 7.49 -12.41 -16.31
N LEU A 44 7.68 -11.83 -15.14
CA LEU A 44 6.99 -12.25 -13.94
C LEU A 44 5.92 -11.22 -13.58
N GLY A 45 4.83 -11.69 -13.02
CA GLY A 45 3.79 -10.86 -12.43
C GLY A 45 3.48 -11.31 -11.01
N GLY A 46 3.08 -10.37 -10.21
CA GLY A 46 2.55 -10.56 -8.86
C GLY A 46 1.56 -9.46 -8.55
N VAL A 47 0.83 -9.62 -7.46
CA VAL A 47 -0.19 -8.67 -7.03
C VAL A 47 -0.10 -8.45 -5.52
N GLU A 48 -0.41 -7.25 -5.09
CA GLU A 48 -0.64 -6.86 -3.70
C GLU A 48 -2.08 -6.36 -3.60
N LEU A 49 -2.85 -6.92 -2.67
CA LEU A 49 -4.24 -6.54 -2.42
C LEU A 49 -4.35 -6.00 -1.00
N GLU A 50 -4.68 -4.74 -0.89
CA GLU A 50 -4.99 -4.11 0.38
C GLU A 50 -6.47 -4.28 0.72
N ALA A 51 -6.78 -4.51 1.99
CA ALA A 51 -8.13 -4.73 2.47
C ALA A 51 -8.38 -4.07 3.82
N TRP A 52 -9.63 -3.75 4.08
CA TRP A 52 -10.10 -3.26 5.36
C TRP A 52 -10.50 -4.42 6.28
N LEU A 53 -10.26 -4.25 7.58
CA LEU A 53 -10.92 -4.98 8.64
C LEU A 53 -12.05 -4.11 9.18
N VAL A 54 -13.26 -4.65 9.22
CA VAL A 54 -14.46 -3.94 9.66
C VAL A 54 -15.22 -4.74 10.71
N ASP A 55 -15.87 -4.07 11.64
CA ASP A 55 -16.72 -4.69 12.66
C ASP A 55 -18.15 -4.97 12.14
N GLY A 56 -19.05 -5.36 13.04
CA GLY A 56 -20.45 -5.68 12.72
C GLY A 56 -21.28 -4.48 12.23
N GLU A 57 -20.83 -3.25 12.44
CA GLU A 57 -21.45 -2.00 11.99
C GLU A 57 -20.74 -1.44 10.76
N ALA A 58 -19.80 -2.21 10.18
CA ALA A 58 -18.94 -1.85 9.08
C ALA A 58 -18.01 -0.66 9.41
N ALA A 59 -17.71 -0.39 10.68
CA ALA A 59 -16.68 0.57 11.09
C ALA A 59 -15.29 -0.06 11.10
N PRO A 60 -14.19 0.73 10.94
CA PRO A 60 -12.83 0.20 10.96
C PRO A 60 -12.50 -0.56 12.25
N ALA A 61 -11.99 -1.80 12.14
CA ALA A 61 -11.62 -2.66 13.25
C ALA A 61 -10.10 -2.80 13.36
N PRO A 62 -9.41 -2.23 14.38
CA PRO A 62 -7.95 -2.18 14.47
C PRO A 62 -7.33 -3.51 14.93
N LEU A 63 -7.49 -4.59 14.15
CA LEU A 63 -7.18 -5.98 14.49
C LEU A 63 -6.07 -6.60 13.62
N ASN A 64 -5.38 -5.84 12.75
CA ASN A 64 -4.44 -6.40 11.78
C ASN A 64 -3.32 -7.22 12.44
N GLN A 65 -2.74 -6.74 13.53
CA GLN A 65 -1.66 -7.46 14.22
C GLN A 65 -2.13 -8.82 14.73
N ALA A 66 -3.30 -8.88 15.38
CA ALA A 66 -3.86 -10.13 15.89
C ALA A 66 -4.19 -11.12 14.76
N CYS A 67 -4.66 -10.64 13.61
CA CYS A 67 -4.87 -11.46 12.43
C CYS A 67 -3.56 -11.99 11.86
N ILE A 68 -2.54 -11.14 11.70
CA ILE A 68 -1.22 -11.51 11.13
C ILE A 68 -0.52 -12.54 12.02
N GLU A 69 -0.49 -12.34 13.34
CA GLU A 69 0.12 -13.29 14.28
C GLU A 69 -0.53 -14.68 14.22
N ARG A 70 -1.84 -14.73 14.01
CA ARG A 70 -2.59 -15.99 13.95
C ARG A 70 -2.49 -16.68 12.59
N ILE A 71 -2.45 -15.94 11.49
CA ILE A 71 -2.33 -16.52 10.16
C ILE A 71 -0.93 -17.08 9.92
N GLY A 72 0.11 -16.42 10.45
CA GLY A 72 1.50 -16.84 10.35
C GLY A 72 2.02 -16.95 8.91
N ASP A 73 1.38 -16.27 7.96
CA ASP A 73 1.72 -16.29 6.54
C ASP A 73 2.56 -15.04 6.20
N PRO A 74 3.81 -15.18 5.73
CA PRO A 74 4.66 -14.04 5.40
C PRO A 74 4.15 -13.19 4.21
N LEU A 75 3.17 -13.68 3.46
CA LEU A 75 2.51 -12.95 2.39
C LEU A 75 1.37 -12.03 2.90
N VAL A 76 1.02 -12.11 4.19
CA VAL A 76 0.06 -11.22 4.83
C VAL A 76 0.81 -10.26 5.74
N VAL A 77 0.77 -8.98 5.44
CA VAL A 77 1.56 -7.97 6.14
C VAL A 77 0.66 -6.82 6.63
N PRO A 78 1.12 -6.07 7.65
CA PRO A 78 0.38 -4.92 8.14
C PRO A 78 0.54 -3.73 7.20
N GLU A 79 -0.55 -2.99 7.03
CA GLU A 79 -0.57 -1.68 6.42
C GLU A 79 -0.43 -0.55 7.46
N LEU A 80 -0.41 0.72 6.96
CA LEU A 80 -0.23 1.92 7.79
C LEU A 80 -1.22 1.96 8.96
N ALA A 81 -2.51 1.65 8.71
CA ALA A 81 -3.50 1.58 9.77
C ALA A 81 -3.70 0.16 10.29
N ARG A 82 -3.97 0.06 11.60
CA ARG A 82 -4.25 -1.20 12.29
C ARG A 82 -5.53 -1.90 11.83
N PHE A 83 -6.34 -1.25 11.02
CA PHE A 83 -7.54 -1.79 10.40
C PHE A 83 -7.36 -2.11 8.90
N ASN A 84 -6.12 -2.08 8.39
CA ASN A 84 -5.79 -2.51 7.05
C ASN A 84 -4.82 -3.69 7.06
N LEU A 85 -4.99 -4.58 6.07
CA LEU A 85 -4.11 -5.70 5.78
C LEU A 85 -3.69 -5.65 4.30
N GLU A 86 -2.47 -6.08 4.00
CA GLU A 86 -1.99 -6.31 2.65
C GLU A 86 -1.79 -7.81 2.43
N LEU A 87 -2.37 -8.33 1.36
CA LEU A 87 -2.22 -9.70 0.91
C LEU A 87 -1.36 -9.72 -0.35
N ASN A 88 -0.23 -10.41 -0.29
CA ASN A 88 0.72 -10.53 -1.38
C ASN A 88 0.57 -11.88 -2.10
N SER A 89 0.79 -11.90 -3.39
CA SER A 89 0.98 -13.14 -4.14
C SER A 89 2.44 -13.48 -4.33
N GLN A 90 2.75 -14.75 -4.59
CA GLN A 90 4.06 -15.14 -5.11
C GLN A 90 4.22 -14.64 -6.55
N PRO A 91 5.41 -14.10 -6.95
CA PRO A 91 5.67 -13.74 -8.32
C PRO A 91 5.71 -14.98 -9.22
N ARG A 92 4.97 -14.94 -10.33
CA ARG A 92 4.81 -16.06 -11.27
C ARG A 92 5.12 -15.65 -12.70
N ALA A 93 5.60 -16.60 -13.52
CA ALA A 93 5.79 -16.37 -14.95
C ALA A 93 4.45 -16.05 -15.63
N LEU A 94 4.43 -14.97 -16.41
CA LEU A 94 3.24 -14.51 -17.13
C LEU A 94 2.96 -15.37 -18.36
N CYS A 95 2.54 -16.61 -18.14
CA CYS A 95 2.19 -17.56 -19.20
C CYS A 95 1.04 -18.48 -18.77
N GLY A 96 0.35 -19.07 -19.75
CA GLY A 96 -0.74 -20.02 -19.51
C GLY A 96 -1.85 -19.45 -18.63
N GLY A 97 -2.25 -20.20 -17.61
CA GLY A 97 -3.32 -19.87 -16.67
C GLY A 97 -2.90 -19.01 -15.47
N VAL A 98 -1.80 -18.23 -15.56
CA VAL A 98 -1.23 -17.51 -14.40
C VAL A 98 -2.23 -16.59 -13.71
N LEU A 99 -3.10 -15.90 -14.44
CA LEU A 99 -4.09 -14.98 -13.82
C LEU A 99 -5.09 -15.74 -12.95
N SER A 100 -5.53 -16.93 -13.38
CA SER A 100 -6.39 -17.79 -12.57
C SER A 100 -5.65 -18.26 -11.31
N HIS A 101 -4.38 -18.66 -11.43
CA HIS A 101 -3.60 -19.09 -10.28
C HIS A 101 -3.38 -17.95 -9.27
N LEU A 102 -3.11 -16.73 -9.74
CA LEU A 102 -2.99 -15.55 -8.85
C LEU A 102 -4.33 -15.25 -8.15
N ALA A 103 -5.44 -15.34 -8.88
CA ALA A 103 -6.77 -15.14 -8.30
C ALA A 103 -7.10 -16.22 -7.24
N ASP A 104 -6.82 -17.50 -7.53
CA ASP A 104 -7.04 -18.60 -6.59
C ASP A 104 -6.18 -18.46 -5.33
N GLU A 105 -4.91 -18.05 -5.48
CA GLU A 105 -3.98 -17.81 -4.37
C GLU A 105 -4.49 -16.68 -3.46
N LEU A 106 -4.86 -15.52 -4.05
CA LEU A 106 -5.43 -14.41 -3.29
C LEU A 106 -6.75 -14.77 -2.61
N ALA A 107 -7.64 -15.49 -3.31
CA ALA A 107 -8.92 -15.94 -2.74
C ALA A 107 -8.72 -16.90 -1.55
N ALA A 108 -7.74 -17.81 -1.65
CA ALA A 108 -7.42 -18.71 -0.55
C ALA A 108 -6.87 -17.95 0.68
N THR A 109 -5.96 -16.99 0.46
CA THR A 109 -5.41 -16.15 1.52
C THR A 109 -6.48 -15.26 2.14
N TRP A 110 -7.31 -14.62 1.30
CA TRP A 110 -8.46 -13.82 1.73
C TRP A 110 -9.38 -14.60 2.67
N ASN A 111 -9.80 -15.81 2.25
CA ASN A 111 -10.70 -16.65 3.04
C ASN A 111 -10.11 -17.01 4.41
N LYS A 112 -8.81 -17.29 4.48
CA LYS A 112 -8.14 -17.53 5.77
C LYS A 112 -8.15 -16.30 6.66
N CYS A 113 -7.83 -15.14 6.11
CA CYS A 113 -7.82 -13.87 6.85
C CYS A 113 -9.24 -13.51 7.33
N ASP A 114 -10.25 -13.63 6.47
CA ASP A 114 -11.65 -13.34 6.84
C ASP A 114 -12.17 -14.26 7.94
N LEU A 115 -11.85 -15.56 7.90
CA LEU A 115 -12.19 -16.50 8.98
C LEU A 115 -11.56 -16.09 10.32
N LEU A 116 -10.29 -15.72 10.32
CA LEU A 116 -9.61 -15.27 11.53
C LEU A 116 -10.14 -13.91 12.05
N ALA A 117 -10.55 -13.01 11.16
CA ALA A 117 -11.22 -11.77 11.51
C ALA A 117 -12.60 -12.06 12.15
N GLN A 118 -13.38 -13.00 11.58
CA GLN A 118 -14.69 -13.38 12.13
C GLN A 118 -14.60 -13.93 13.55
N GLU A 119 -13.57 -14.70 13.87
CA GLU A 119 -13.33 -15.18 15.24
C GLU A 119 -13.09 -14.05 16.24
N GLN A 120 -12.78 -12.85 15.76
CA GLN A 120 -12.56 -11.64 16.53
C GLN A 120 -13.71 -10.63 16.41
N GLY A 121 -14.83 -11.02 15.79
CA GLY A 121 -16.01 -10.17 15.59
C GLY A 121 -15.87 -9.17 14.44
N ALA A 122 -14.91 -9.38 13.53
CA ALA A 122 -14.69 -8.51 12.37
C ALA A 122 -14.81 -9.28 11.04
N ARG A 123 -14.77 -8.57 9.94
CA ARG A 123 -14.78 -9.10 8.57
C ARG A 123 -13.77 -8.36 7.70
N MET A 124 -13.35 -8.99 6.62
CA MET A 124 -12.59 -8.30 5.58
C MET A 124 -13.51 -7.63 4.57
N ALA A 125 -13.16 -6.42 4.13
CA ALA A 125 -13.86 -5.68 3.09
C ALA A 125 -12.87 -5.22 2.01
N MET A 126 -13.25 -5.44 0.74
CA MET A 126 -12.49 -5.01 -0.43
C MET A 126 -13.17 -3.78 -1.04
N ILE A 127 -12.70 -2.61 -0.68
CA ILE A 127 -13.20 -1.33 -1.20
C ILE A 127 -12.07 -0.30 -1.10
N GLY A 128 -11.95 0.59 -2.07
CA GLY A 128 -10.85 1.56 -2.11
C GLY A 128 -10.88 2.54 -0.95
N ILE A 129 -12.03 3.16 -0.69
CA ILE A 129 -12.26 3.97 0.53
C ILE A 129 -13.50 3.41 1.22
N LEU A 130 -13.36 3.08 2.50
CA LEU A 130 -14.48 2.58 3.28
C LEU A 130 -15.49 3.71 3.53
N PRO A 131 -16.76 3.58 3.09
CA PRO A 131 -17.75 4.67 3.23
C PRO A 131 -18.03 5.10 4.67
N THR A 132 -17.82 4.20 5.62
CA THR A 132 -18.07 4.40 7.05
C THR A 132 -16.86 4.95 7.82
N VAL A 133 -15.67 5.03 7.16
CA VAL A 133 -14.50 5.61 7.81
C VAL A 133 -14.75 7.08 8.14
N THR A 134 -14.31 7.49 9.33
CA THR A 134 -14.39 8.88 9.78
C THR A 134 -13.00 9.48 9.95
N GLN A 135 -12.91 10.81 10.03
CA GLN A 135 -11.65 11.48 10.30
C GLN A 135 -11.08 11.09 11.67
N ALA A 136 -11.92 10.73 12.64
CA ALA A 136 -11.50 10.31 13.96
C ALA A 136 -10.81 8.93 13.96
N ASP A 137 -11.14 8.06 13.01
CA ASP A 137 -10.50 6.74 12.86
C ASP A 137 -9.06 6.87 12.35
N LEU A 138 -8.79 7.92 11.55
CA LEU A 138 -7.49 8.19 10.97
C LEU A 138 -6.62 9.00 11.93
N CYS A 139 -6.22 8.39 13.03
CA CYS A 139 -5.39 8.99 14.07
C CYS A 139 -4.18 8.11 14.39
N LEU A 140 -3.14 8.68 14.99
CA LEU A 140 -1.89 7.98 15.31
C LEU A 140 -2.09 6.77 16.25
N ASP A 141 -3.14 6.75 17.06
CA ASP A 141 -3.47 5.60 17.93
C ASP A 141 -3.88 4.36 17.11
N ASN A 142 -4.36 4.58 15.89
CA ASN A 142 -4.69 3.53 14.93
C ASN A 142 -3.55 3.24 13.94
N MET A 143 -2.38 3.85 14.09
CA MET A 143 -1.20 3.51 13.30
C MET A 143 -0.67 2.14 13.70
N SER A 144 -0.30 1.32 12.71
CA SER A 144 0.39 0.05 12.95
C SER A 144 1.72 0.30 13.68
N PRO A 145 2.09 -0.50 14.69
CA PRO A 145 3.20 -0.22 15.61
C PRO A 145 4.58 -0.52 14.98
N LEU A 146 4.83 0.03 13.79
CA LEU A 146 6.08 -0.09 13.06
C LEU A 146 6.86 1.23 13.10
N ARG A 147 8.14 1.17 13.42
CA ARG A 147 9.01 2.35 13.53
C ARG A 147 9.09 3.13 12.22
N ARG A 148 9.03 2.43 11.08
CA ARG A 148 9.03 3.05 9.75
C ARG A 148 7.85 4.01 9.54
N TYR A 149 6.68 3.71 10.10
CA TYR A 149 5.50 4.56 9.98
C TYR A 149 5.60 5.82 10.84
N HIS A 150 6.11 5.69 12.06
CA HIS A 150 6.41 6.85 12.91
C HIS A 150 7.47 7.75 12.29
N ALA A 151 8.52 7.17 11.70
CA ALA A 151 9.53 7.93 10.99
C ALA A 151 8.96 8.63 9.75
N LEU A 152 8.08 7.97 9.01
CA LEU A 152 7.39 8.55 7.86
C LEU A 152 6.55 9.76 8.27
N ASP A 153 5.75 9.63 9.31
CA ASP A 153 4.91 10.73 9.85
C ASP A 153 5.78 11.93 10.25
N GLU A 154 6.83 11.70 11.05
CA GLU A 154 7.75 12.76 11.48
C GLU A 154 8.42 13.47 10.28
N GLN A 155 8.84 12.72 9.26
CA GLN A 155 9.52 13.31 8.11
C GLN A 155 8.55 14.07 7.21
N LEU A 156 7.35 13.55 6.96
CA LEU A 156 6.32 14.26 6.20
C LEU A 156 5.90 15.55 6.88
N PHE A 157 5.73 15.53 8.20
CA PHE A 157 5.43 16.73 8.98
C PHE A 157 6.52 17.79 8.85
N LYS A 158 7.81 17.38 8.97
CA LYS A 158 8.96 18.28 8.77
C LYS A 158 9.03 18.85 7.36
N LEU A 159 8.87 18.01 6.33
CA LEU A 159 8.90 18.43 4.92
C LEU A 159 7.79 19.42 4.58
N ARG A 160 6.69 19.37 5.30
CA ARG A 160 5.56 20.31 5.16
C ARG A 160 5.71 21.56 6.03
N GLY A 161 6.84 21.75 6.70
CA GLY A 161 7.06 22.89 7.59
C GLY A 161 6.19 22.90 8.84
N GLY A 162 5.68 21.71 9.27
CA GLY A 162 4.78 21.59 10.40
C GLY A 162 3.29 21.84 10.06
N GLU A 163 2.97 22.01 8.78
CA GLU A 163 1.59 22.30 8.36
C GLU A 163 0.77 21.02 8.15
N ALA A 164 -0.50 21.08 8.56
CA ALA A 164 -1.46 20.01 8.32
C ALA A 164 -1.75 19.82 6.81
N VAL A 165 -2.21 18.64 6.43
CA VAL A 165 -2.74 18.39 5.08
C VAL A 165 -4.07 19.11 4.93
N GLU A 166 -4.22 19.94 3.93
CA GLU A 166 -5.49 20.55 3.58
C GLU A 166 -6.09 19.84 2.37
N LEU A 167 -7.33 19.38 2.51
CA LEU A 167 -8.12 18.87 1.41
C LEU A 167 -9.25 19.85 1.08
N ASP A 168 -9.45 20.08 -0.20
CA ASP A 168 -10.62 20.78 -0.75
C ASP A 168 -11.02 20.05 -2.02
N ILE A 169 -11.90 19.07 -1.88
CA ILE A 169 -12.36 18.21 -2.98
C ILE A 169 -13.78 18.60 -3.32
N VAL A 170 -14.03 18.82 -4.60
CA VAL A 170 -15.35 19.18 -5.15
C VAL A 170 -15.80 18.05 -6.06
N GLY A 171 -16.78 17.27 -5.59
CA GLY A 171 -17.50 16.26 -6.35
C GLY A 171 -18.98 16.64 -6.46
N ARG A 172 -19.88 15.70 -6.19
CA ARG A 172 -21.31 16.02 -5.99
C ARG A 172 -21.50 16.87 -4.73
N GLU A 173 -20.74 16.55 -3.70
CA GLU A 173 -20.61 17.34 -2.49
C GLU A 173 -19.21 17.96 -2.42
N ARG A 174 -18.97 18.79 -1.44
CA ARG A 174 -17.66 19.41 -1.23
C ARG A 174 -17.10 19.00 0.14
N LEU A 175 -15.95 18.37 0.15
CA LEU A 175 -15.22 18.06 1.35
C LEU A 175 -14.07 19.05 1.56
N ARG A 176 -14.12 19.76 2.68
CA ARG A 176 -13.02 20.59 3.18
C ARG A 176 -12.60 20.10 4.54
N LEU A 177 -11.32 19.77 4.71
CA LEU A 177 -10.77 19.38 5.99
C LEU A 177 -9.29 19.69 6.11
N ARG A 178 -8.80 19.70 7.34
CA ARG A 178 -7.38 19.69 7.68
C ARG A 178 -7.08 18.41 8.45
N HIS A 179 -6.01 17.72 8.07
CA HIS A 179 -5.57 16.50 8.74
C HIS A 179 -4.13 16.66 9.24
N PRO A 180 -3.83 16.36 10.52
CA PRO A 180 -2.55 16.74 11.11
C PRO A 180 -1.38 15.84 10.71
N ASP A 181 -1.62 14.57 10.38
CA ASP A 181 -0.62 13.51 10.28
C ASP A 181 -0.75 12.66 9.01
N VAL A 182 0.09 11.64 8.90
CA VAL A 182 0.17 10.74 7.75
C VAL A 182 -1.04 9.81 7.62
N MET A 183 -1.85 9.66 8.68
CA MET A 183 -2.93 8.67 8.72
C MET A 183 -4.02 8.91 7.68
N LEU A 184 -4.11 10.12 7.12
CA LEU A 184 -5.00 10.38 5.98
C LEU A 184 -4.71 9.44 4.79
N ALA A 185 -3.46 9.03 4.59
CA ALA A 185 -3.09 8.08 3.53
C ALA A 185 -3.72 6.69 3.74
N ALA A 186 -3.99 6.30 4.98
CA ALA A 186 -4.65 5.03 5.31
C ALA A 186 -6.16 5.01 4.99
N ALA A 187 -6.74 6.14 4.56
CA ALA A 187 -8.13 6.18 4.09
C ALA A 187 -8.33 5.40 2.78
N THR A 188 -7.25 5.09 2.06
CA THR A 188 -7.30 4.43 0.76
C THR A 188 -6.63 3.08 0.79
N THR A 189 -7.24 2.11 0.10
CA THR A 189 -6.67 0.79 -0.18
C THR A 189 -6.65 0.55 -1.68
N SER A 190 -5.77 -0.31 -2.15
CA SER A 190 -5.55 -0.53 -3.57
C SER A 190 -5.29 -1.99 -3.93
N LEU A 191 -5.35 -2.28 -5.22
CA LEU A 191 -4.75 -3.46 -5.85
C LEU A 191 -3.54 -2.99 -6.66
N GLN A 192 -2.37 -3.48 -6.33
CA GLN A 192 -1.15 -3.20 -7.08
C GLN A 192 -0.77 -4.39 -7.95
N ILE A 193 -0.40 -4.12 -9.20
CA ILE A 193 0.06 -5.13 -10.16
C ILE A 193 1.54 -4.91 -10.40
N HIS A 194 2.36 -5.89 -10.02
CA HIS A 194 3.80 -5.87 -10.19
C HIS A 194 4.21 -6.61 -11.46
N LEU A 195 5.05 -6.00 -12.27
CA LEU A 195 5.57 -6.58 -13.50
C LEU A 195 7.09 -6.52 -13.51
N ARG A 196 7.74 -7.69 -13.66
CA ARG A 196 9.16 -7.75 -13.98
C ARG A 196 9.31 -7.84 -15.50
N ALA A 197 9.88 -6.81 -16.10
CA ALA A 197 10.22 -6.77 -17.51
C ALA A 197 11.73 -6.91 -17.73
N ASN A 198 12.15 -7.41 -18.91
CA ASN A 198 13.55 -7.42 -19.30
C ASN A 198 14.07 -5.98 -19.48
N PRO A 199 15.36 -5.69 -19.18
CA PRO A 199 15.92 -4.33 -19.26
C PRO A 199 15.74 -3.63 -20.61
N ASP A 200 15.83 -4.37 -21.71
CA ASP A 200 15.63 -3.88 -23.08
C ASP A 200 14.17 -3.52 -23.40
N GLN A 201 13.22 -3.95 -22.58
CA GLN A 201 11.79 -3.72 -22.75
C GLN A 201 11.17 -2.83 -21.67
N VAL A 202 11.90 -2.52 -20.60
CA VAL A 202 11.35 -1.81 -19.42
C VAL A 202 10.73 -0.46 -19.79
N VAL A 203 11.34 0.31 -20.69
CA VAL A 203 10.80 1.61 -21.14
C VAL A 203 9.46 1.43 -21.85
N ARG A 204 9.34 0.39 -22.69
CA ARG A 204 8.09 0.08 -23.40
C ARG A 204 6.98 -0.30 -22.41
N TYR A 205 7.29 -1.17 -21.45
CA TYR A 205 6.32 -1.57 -20.42
C TYR A 205 5.91 -0.40 -19.53
N TYR A 206 6.88 0.43 -19.13
CA TYR A 206 6.60 1.64 -18.35
C TYR A 206 5.65 2.58 -19.09
N ASN A 207 5.95 2.88 -20.37
CA ASN A 207 5.10 3.76 -21.17
C ASN A 207 3.70 3.17 -21.41
N ALA A 208 3.61 1.86 -21.68
CA ALA A 208 2.32 1.17 -21.81
C ALA A 208 1.51 1.23 -20.51
N SER A 209 2.12 1.03 -19.35
CA SER A 209 1.47 1.13 -18.05
C SER A 209 0.94 2.55 -17.79
N LYS A 210 1.69 3.58 -18.18
CA LYS A 210 1.23 4.98 -18.10
C LYS A 210 -0.02 5.25 -18.95
N ILE A 211 -0.04 4.71 -20.18
CA ILE A 211 -1.22 4.84 -21.07
C ILE A 211 -2.42 4.09 -20.51
N LEU A 212 -2.21 2.90 -19.94
CA LEU A 212 -3.25 2.06 -19.38
C LEU A 212 -3.78 2.55 -18.04
N ALA A 213 -3.07 3.43 -17.33
CA ALA A 213 -3.46 3.91 -16.00
C ALA A 213 -4.87 4.55 -16.01
N ALA A 214 -5.18 5.41 -16.99
CA ALA A 214 -6.49 6.07 -17.05
C ALA A 214 -7.66 5.08 -17.27
N PRO A 215 -7.64 4.17 -18.27
CA PRO A 215 -8.70 3.17 -18.40
C PRO A 215 -8.76 2.20 -17.22
N LEU A 216 -7.64 1.85 -16.57
CA LEU A 216 -7.66 1.01 -15.37
C LEU A 216 -8.37 1.70 -14.21
N VAL A 217 -8.10 2.98 -13.97
CA VAL A 217 -8.81 3.75 -12.95
C VAL A 217 -10.31 3.80 -13.25
N ALA A 218 -10.70 4.02 -14.50
CA ALA A 218 -12.10 4.06 -14.89
C ALA A 218 -12.84 2.72 -14.67
N LEU A 219 -12.14 1.58 -14.85
CA LEU A 219 -12.69 0.24 -14.65
C LEU A 219 -12.73 -0.18 -13.18
N SER A 220 -11.79 0.28 -12.37
CA SER A 220 -11.59 -0.20 -10.99
C SER A 220 -12.06 0.79 -9.93
N ALA A 221 -12.53 2.00 -10.31
CA ALA A 221 -13.00 3.00 -9.36
C ALA A 221 -14.14 2.46 -8.48
N ASN A 222 -13.94 2.45 -7.17
CA ASN A 222 -14.89 1.98 -6.18
C ASN A 222 -14.85 2.80 -4.87
N SER A 223 -14.51 4.09 -4.96
CA SER A 223 -14.27 4.98 -3.83
C SER A 223 -15.06 6.28 -3.95
N PRO A 224 -16.42 6.22 -4.05
CA PRO A 224 -17.23 7.43 -4.26
C PRO A 224 -17.40 8.28 -3.00
N TYR A 225 -17.05 7.76 -1.82
CA TYR A 225 -17.25 8.45 -0.55
C TYR A 225 -15.94 8.64 0.19
N LEU A 226 -15.78 9.79 0.84
CA LEU A 226 -14.75 10.03 1.85
C LEU A 226 -15.38 10.82 3.02
N PHE A 227 -15.30 10.25 4.23
CA PHE A 227 -15.91 10.82 5.45
C PHE A 227 -17.40 11.18 5.28
N GLY A 228 -18.14 10.31 4.59
CA GLY A 228 -19.57 10.47 4.35
C GLY A 228 -19.94 11.42 3.22
N CYS A 229 -18.98 12.12 2.58
CA CYS A 229 -19.24 13.00 1.44
C CYS A 229 -19.20 12.22 0.11
N ASP A 230 -20.15 12.44 -0.78
CA ASP A 230 -20.20 11.92 -2.16
C ASP A 230 -19.32 12.80 -3.06
N LEU A 231 -18.15 12.28 -3.44
CA LEU A 231 -17.07 13.02 -4.10
C LEU A 231 -16.81 12.58 -5.54
#